data_7a8f93ed9e1fd858ba2aced7cb2544f7
#
_entry.id   7a8f93ed9e1fd858ba2aced7cb2544f7
#
_cell.length_a   1.000
_cell.length_b   1.000
_cell.length_c   1.000
_cell.angle_alpha   90.00
_cell.angle_beta   90.00
_cell.angle_gamma   90.00
#
_symmetry.space_group_name_H-M   'P 1'
#
loop_
_entity.id
_entity.type
_entity.pdbx_description
1 polymer ?
#
loop_
_entity_poly.entity_id
_entity_poly.type
_entity_poly.pdbx_seq_one_letter_code
_entity_poly.pdbx_strand_id
1 'polypeptide(L)'
;MKKLVLLFAMIISVLVSSSCATSYARDKEKVLTAYMESKYLKYYIRPGRMDAENKGADAHVMIDFSYQMNKRAYVSDAYTNFTCYNRLGAFIESAEFLLPNDEKVPLTEVSTLDRDVKQGYIRVSTILANQYVEKVLKALHESNCVLSITFDDGSIQSFVASDDLKTRILEAFSK
;
A
#
# COMPACT_ATOMS: atom_id res chain seq x y z
N MET A 1 0.77 -38.24 38.67
CA MET A 1 -0.11 -37.70 37.64
C MET A 1 -0.37 -36.21 37.75
N LYS A 2 -0.75 -35.63 38.90
CA LYS A 2 -1.05 -34.17 39.03
C LYS A 2 0.14 -33.27 38.68
N LYS A 3 1.40 -33.63 38.99
CA LYS A 3 2.60 -32.82 38.64
C LYS A 3 2.90 -32.80 37.15
N LEU A 4 2.58 -33.89 36.42
CA LEU A 4 2.80 -33.97 34.96
C LEU A 4 1.80 -33.10 34.19
N VAL A 5 0.54 -33.04 34.64
CA VAL A 5 -0.52 -32.21 34.05
C VAL A 5 -0.18 -30.71 34.23
N LEU A 6 0.39 -30.33 35.40
CA LEU A 6 0.79 -28.94 35.66
C LEU A 6 1.95 -28.50 34.75
N LEU A 7 2.92 -29.40 34.50
CA LEU A 7 4.04 -29.14 33.60
C LEU A 7 3.60 -28.97 32.16
N PHE A 8 2.67 -29.79 31.70
CA PHE A 8 2.08 -29.69 30.35
C PHE A 8 1.27 -28.40 30.17
N ALA A 9 0.48 -28.00 31.16
CA ALA A 9 -0.28 -26.75 31.14
C ALA A 9 0.65 -25.52 31.08
N MET A 10 1.80 -25.55 31.78
CA MET A 10 2.80 -24.47 31.76
C MET A 10 3.48 -24.36 30.38
N ILE A 11 3.82 -25.47 29.72
CA ILE A 11 4.42 -25.50 28.39
C ILE A 11 3.46 -24.94 27.34
N ILE A 12 2.17 -25.30 27.40
CA ILE A 12 1.14 -24.81 26.48
C ILE A 12 0.95 -23.30 26.64
N SER A 13 0.95 -22.77 27.88
CA SER A 13 0.77 -21.32 28.09
C SER A 13 1.94 -20.49 27.56
N VAL A 14 3.17 -21.02 27.61
CA VAL A 14 4.36 -20.34 27.05
C VAL A 14 4.34 -20.35 25.52
N LEU A 15 3.88 -21.43 24.89
CA LEU A 15 3.76 -21.52 23.43
C LEU A 15 2.67 -20.59 22.87
N VAL A 16 1.56 -20.42 23.57
CA VAL A 16 0.48 -19.52 23.16
C VAL A 16 0.89 -18.05 23.32
N SER A 17 1.63 -17.68 24.35
CA SER A 17 2.08 -16.31 24.55
C SER A 17 3.16 -15.88 23.55
N SER A 18 4.01 -16.80 23.08
CA SER A 18 5.02 -16.48 22.06
C SER A 18 4.42 -16.28 20.67
N SER A 19 3.32 -16.96 20.31
CA SER A 19 2.65 -16.75 19.03
C SER A 19 1.89 -15.41 18.96
N CYS A 20 1.32 -14.94 20.07
CA CYS A 20 0.66 -13.63 20.12
C CYS A 20 1.65 -12.46 20.04
N ALA A 21 2.84 -12.59 20.64
CA ALA A 21 3.86 -11.54 20.60
C ALA A 21 4.43 -11.31 19.19
N THR A 22 4.61 -12.38 18.41
CA THR A 22 5.10 -12.28 17.03
C THR A 22 4.07 -11.66 16.08
N SER A 23 2.78 -11.94 16.25
CA SER A 23 1.73 -11.29 15.44
C SER A 23 1.60 -9.80 15.76
N TYR A 24 1.66 -9.42 17.05
CA TYR A 24 1.57 -8.02 17.47
C TYR A 24 2.77 -7.17 17.03
N ALA A 25 3.98 -7.72 17.05
CA ALA A 25 5.17 -7.05 16.52
C ALA A 25 5.08 -6.86 14.99
N ARG A 26 4.57 -7.87 14.28
CA ARG A 26 4.38 -7.82 12.82
C ARG A 26 3.33 -6.80 12.38
N ASP A 27 2.33 -6.52 13.22
CA ASP A 27 1.32 -5.51 12.93
C ASP A 27 1.84 -4.07 13.02
N LYS A 28 2.98 -3.84 13.68
CA LYS A 28 3.63 -2.52 13.75
C LYS A 28 4.57 -2.22 12.58
N GLU A 29 5.01 -3.23 11.84
CA GLU A 29 5.87 -3.03 10.68
C GLU A 29 5.10 -2.33 9.56
N LYS A 30 5.65 -1.23 9.05
CA LYS A 30 5.07 -0.45 7.94
C LYS A 30 5.36 -1.11 6.59
N VAL A 31 6.44 -1.88 6.52
CA VAL A 31 6.88 -2.61 5.33
C VAL A 31 7.13 -4.06 5.69
N LEU A 32 6.43 -4.96 5.01
CA LEU A 32 6.64 -6.40 5.13
C LEU A 32 7.54 -6.87 3.99
N THR A 33 8.46 -7.78 4.32
CA THR A 33 9.32 -8.43 3.33
C THR A 33 9.16 -9.95 3.40
N ALA A 34 9.20 -10.61 2.26
CA ALA A 34 9.17 -12.06 2.17
C ALA A 34 10.12 -12.55 1.07
N TYR A 35 10.93 -13.56 1.40
CA TYR A 35 11.76 -14.24 0.39
C TYR A 35 10.91 -15.10 -0.52
N MET A 36 11.09 -14.91 -1.83
CA MET A 36 10.46 -15.68 -2.87
C MET A 36 11.53 -16.47 -3.62
N GLU A 37 11.48 -17.81 -3.52
CA GLU A 37 12.35 -18.75 -4.27
C GLU A 37 13.85 -18.40 -4.28
N SER A 38 14.42 -18.04 -3.13
CA SER A 38 15.85 -17.78 -2.89
C SER A 38 16.52 -16.67 -3.73
N LYS A 39 15.84 -16.05 -4.69
CA LYS A 39 16.44 -15.03 -5.58
C LYS A 39 15.83 -13.65 -5.45
N TYR A 40 14.57 -13.56 -5.03
CA TYR A 40 13.81 -12.32 -5.01
C TYR A 40 13.28 -12.04 -3.61
N LEU A 41 13.28 -10.78 -3.23
CA LEU A 41 12.63 -10.29 -2.04
C LEU A 41 11.34 -9.57 -2.45
N LYS A 42 10.20 -10.03 -1.97
CA LYS A 42 8.92 -9.34 -2.14
C LYS A 42 8.77 -8.31 -1.05
N TYR A 43 8.49 -7.08 -1.46
CA TYR A 43 8.16 -5.97 -0.59
C TYR A 43 6.65 -5.73 -0.61
N TYR A 44 6.11 -5.42 0.54
CA TYR A 44 4.75 -4.93 0.68
C TYR A 44 4.77 -3.70 1.58
N ILE A 45 4.58 -2.53 0.97
CA ILE A 45 4.39 -1.26 1.68
C ILE A 45 2.93 -1.22 2.08
N ARG A 46 2.65 -1.26 3.39
CA ARG A 46 1.29 -1.24 3.93
C ARG A 46 0.55 0.03 3.56
N PRO A 47 -0.80 0.00 3.53
CA PRO A 47 -1.61 1.15 3.15
C PRO A 47 -1.23 2.41 3.92
N GLY A 48 -0.83 3.44 3.19
CA GLY A 48 -0.56 4.78 3.69
C GLY A 48 -1.53 5.77 3.09
N ARG A 49 -1.74 6.90 3.76
CA ARG A 49 -2.72 7.91 3.36
C ARG A 49 -2.16 8.88 2.33
N MET A 50 -2.99 9.22 1.36
CA MET A 50 -2.83 10.38 0.49
C MET A 50 -4.00 11.33 0.72
N ASP A 51 -3.73 12.61 0.84
CA ASP A 51 -4.74 13.63 1.09
C ASP A 51 -5.09 14.35 -0.21
N ALA A 52 -6.37 14.75 -0.34
CA ALA A 52 -6.78 15.54 -1.49
C ALA A 52 -6.00 16.86 -1.56
N GLU A 53 -5.52 17.21 -2.76
CA GLU A 53 -4.77 18.43 -2.99
C GLU A 53 -5.63 19.69 -2.73
N ASN A 54 -6.91 19.61 -3.03
CA ASN A 54 -7.88 20.66 -2.72
C ASN A 54 -8.24 20.63 -1.23
N LYS A 55 -7.73 21.60 -0.45
CA LYS A 55 -7.97 21.79 0.98
C LYS A 55 -9.45 22.10 1.27
N GLY A 56 -10.31 21.17 1.32
CA GLY A 56 -11.75 21.34 1.60
C GLY A 56 -12.56 20.12 1.22
N ALA A 57 -11.98 19.22 0.48
CA ALA A 57 -12.56 17.92 0.23
C ALA A 57 -12.13 16.95 1.36
N ASP A 58 -13.10 16.38 2.04
CA ASP A 58 -12.88 15.32 3.04
C ASP A 58 -12.46 13.98 2.38
N ALA A 59 -12.09 14.05 1.10
CA ALA A 59 -11.66 12.92 0.30
C ALA A 59 -10.20 12.56 0.60
N HIS A 60 -9.93 11.28 0.73
CA HIS A 60 -8.58 10.76 0.86
C HIS A 60 -8.47 9.39 0.22
N VAL A 61 -7.24 8.97 -0.02
CA VAL A 61 -6.90 7.66 -0.57
C VAL A 61 -5.99 6.93 0.40
N MET A 62 -6.28 5.64 0.64
CA MET A 62 -5.33 4.71 1.26
C MET A 62 -4.68 3.89 0.16
N ILE A 63 -3.36 3.98 -0.01
CA ILE A 63 -2.61 3.33 -1.09
C ILE A 63 -1.57 2.37 -0.54
N ASP A 64 -1.44 1.20 -1.15
CA ASP A 64 -0.41 0.21 -0.86
C ASP A 64 0.33 -0.23 -2.13
N PHE A 65 1.56 -0.72 -1.95
CA PHE A 65 2.40 -1.19 -3.04
C PHE A 65 2.96 -2.57 -2.73
N SER A 66 2.97 -3.46 -3.74
CA SER A 66 3.61 -4.77 -3.66
C SER A 66 4.45 -5.02 -4.90
N TYR A 67 5.77 -5.22 -4.73
CA TYR A 67 6.73 -5.42 -5.81
C TYR A 67 7.83 -6.39 -5.41
N GLN A 68 8.65 -6.82 -6.39
CA GLN A 68 9.79 -7.70 -6.14
C GLN A 68 11.10 -7.01 -6.52
N MET A 69 12.13 -7.28 -5.73
CA MET A 69 13.48 -6.82 -6.00
C MET A 69 14.47 -7.99 -6.00
N ASN A 70 15.47 -7.90 -6.86
CA ASN A 70 16.66 -8.73 -6.82
C ASN A 70 17.86 -7.84 -6.49
N LYS A 71 18.44 -8.02 -5.30
CA LYS A 71 19.46 -7.13 -4.73
C LYS A 71 18.95 -5.68 -4.68
N ARG A 72 19.28 -4.85 -5.69
CA ARG A 72 18.88 -3.44 -5.75
C ARG A 72 18.03 -3.11 -7.00
N ALA A 73 17.67 -4.11 -7.79
CA ALA A 73 16.89 -3.91 -9.02
C ALA A 73 15.43 -4.32 -8.81
N TYR A 74 14.50 -3.47 -9.22
CA TYR A 74 13.09 -3.83 -9.34
C TYR A 74 12.94 -4.81 -10.51
N VAL A 75 12.36 -5.97 -10.26
CA VAL A 75 12.28 -7.08 -11.24
C VAL A 75 10.86 -7.43 -11.64
N SER A 76 9.87 -6.83 -11.00
CA SER A 76 8.46 -6.99 -11.36
C SER A 76 7.76 -5.64 -11.40
N ASP A 77 6.67 -5.59 -12.14
CA ASP A 77 5.68 -4.56 -11.96
C ASP A 77 5.20 -4.51 -10.51
N ALA A 78 4.78 -3.35 -10.06
CA ALA A 78 4.19 -3.20 -8.74
C ALA A 78 2.66 -3.27 -8.83
N TYR A 79 2.05 -4.16 -8.05
CA TYR A 79 0.64 -4.03 -7.74
C TYR A 79 0.46 -2.81 -6.86
N THR A 80 -0.37 -1.88 -7.33
CA THR A 80 -0.71 -0.65 -6.63
C THR A 80 -2.20 -0.71 -6.35
N ASN A 81 -2.56 -0.98 -5.10
CA ASN A 81 -3.96 -0.99 -4.70
C ASN A 81 -4.27 0.30 -3.96
N PHE A 82 -5.45 0.84 -4.19
CA PHE A 82 -5.88 2.00 -3.42
C PHE A 82 -7.38 2.00 -3.16
N THR A 83 -7.76 2.61 -2.03
CA THR A 83 -9.13 2.78 -1.60
C THR A 83 -9.43 4.28 -1.56
N CYS A 84 -10.35 4.73 -2.41
CA CYS A 84 -10.86 6.10 -2.39
C CYS A 84 -12.05 6.19 -1.43
N TYR A 85 -12.03 7.16 -0.53
CA TYR A 85 -13.10 7.46 0.39
C TYR A 85 -13.86 8.72 0.01
N ASN A 86 -15.12 8.81 0.42
CA ASN A 86 -16.03 9.93 0.18
C ASN A 86 -16.42 10.15 -1.31
N ARG A 87 -16.46 9.04 -2.09
CA ARG A 87 -16.94 9.03 -3.47
C ARG A 87 -18.11 8.07 -3.62
N LEU A 88 -19.31 8.60 -3.38
CA LEU A 88 -20.56 7.85 -3.50
C LEU A 88 -20.92 7.64 -4.98
N GLY A 89 -21.04 6.38 -5.39
CA GLY A 89 -21.61 6.01 -6.66
C GLY A 89 -20.66 6.01 -7.88
N ALA A 90 -19.54 6.69 -7.85
CA ALA A 90 -18.60 6.76 -8.96
C ALA A 90 -17.72 5.50 -9.07
N PHE A 91 -17.35 5.13 -10.29
CA PHE A 91 -16.32 4.14 -10.57
C PHE A 91 -15.03 4.85 -10.99
N ILE A 92 -13.90 4.17 -10.81
CA ILE A 92 -12.62 4.68 -11.27
C ILE A 92 -12.41 4.21 -12.70
N GLU A 93 -12.32 5.16 -13.62
CA GLU A 93 -12.06 4.92 -15.05
C GLU A 93 -10.55 4.76 -15.29
N SER A 94 -9.74 5.67 -14.73
CA SER A 94 -8.28 5.63 -14.87
C SER A 94 -7.61 6.28 -13.67
N ALA A 95 -6.31 5.97 -13.51
CA ALA A 95 -5.46 6.61 -12.54
C ALA A 95 -4.04 6.75 -13.10
N GLU A 96 -3.35 7.83 -12.74
CA GLU A 96 -1.98 8.10 -13.16
C GLU A 96 -1.21 8.83 -12.06
N PHE A 97 0.10 8.63 -11.99
CA PHE A 97 0.98 9.49 -11.22
C PHE A 97 1.50 10.63 -12.09
N LEU A 98 1.36 11.84 -11.60
CA LEU A 98 1.93 13.04 -12.19
C LEU A 98 3.26 13.32 -11.48
N LEU A 99 4.36 13.18 -12.21
CA LEU A 99 5.71 13.43 -11.74
C LEU A 99 6.15 14.87 -12.05
N PRO A 100 7.26 15.34 -11.49
CA PRO A 100 7.89 16.60 -11.92
C PRO A 100 8.04 16.66 -13.45
N ASN A 101 7.96 17.87 -14.01
CA ASN A 101 8.01 18.14 -15.45
C ASN A 101 6.84 17.59 -16.26
N ASP A 102 5.65 17.47 -15.63
CA ASP A 102 4.41 17.02 -16.26
C ASP A 102 4.48 15.58 -16.85
N GLU A 103 5.44 14.79 -16.41
CA GLU A 103 5.54 13.40 -16.81
C GLU A 103 4.42 12.58 -16.20
N LYS A 104 3.64 11.93 -17.06
CA LYS A 104 2.51 11.07 -16.68
C LYS A 104 2.93 9.62 -16.66
N VAL A 105 2.69 8.95 -15.55
CA VAL A 105 2.91 7.52 -15.37
C VAL A 105 1.56 6.85 -15.16
N PRO A 106 1.00 6.19 -16.19
CA PRO A 106 -0.31 5.57 -16.09
C PRO A 106 -0.26 4.34 -15.18
N LEU A 107 -1.32 4.15 -14.41
CA LEU A 107 -1.63 2.90 -13.75
C LEU A 107 -2.54 2.08 -14.68
N THR A 108 -2.10 0.87 -14.99
CA THR A 108 -2.80 -0.02 -15.92
C THR A 108 -3.64 -1.06 -15.18
N GLU A 109 -4.48 -1.79 -15.91
CA GLU A 109 -5.31 -2.88 -15.38
C GLU A 109 -6.17 -2.47 -14.17
N VAL A 110 -6.88 -1.34 -14.29
CA VAL A 110 -7.79 -0.88 -13.23
C VAL A 110 -8.89 -1.91 -13.01
N SER A 111 -8.88 -2.55 -11.85
CA SER A 111 -9.84 -3.59 -11.46
C SER A 111 -10.46 -3.27 -10.11
N THR A 112 -11.78 -3.16 -10.06
CA THR A 112 -12.50 -2.96 -8.80
C THR A 112 -12.45 -4.23 -7.96
N LEU A 113 -11.87 -4.13 -6.77
CA LEU A 113 -11.76 -5.21 -5.78
C LEU A 113 -12.97 -5.23 -4.84
N ASP A 114 -13.40 -4.05 -4.40
CA ASP A 114 -14.48 -3.90 -3.43
C ASP A 114 -15.10 -2.51 -3.53
N ARG A 115 -16.38 -2.41 -3.17
CA ARG A 115 -17.12 -1.15 -3.17
C ARG A 115 -18.23 -1.18 -2.14
N ASP A 116 -18.25 -0.20 -1.26
CA ASP A 116 -19.37 0.00 -0.34
C ASP A 116 -19.93 1.43 -0.48
N VAL A 117 -21.11 1.50 -1.11
CA VAL A 117 -21.81 2.77 -1.32
C VAL A 117 -22.27 3.40 -0.01
N LYS A 118 -22.61 2.58 1.02
CA LYS A 118 -23.06 3.07 2.33
C LYS A 118 -21.91 3.68 3.13
N GLN A 119 -20.73 3.06 3.06
CA GLN A 119 -19.52 3.57 3.69
C GLN A 119 -18.78 4.58 2.82
N GLY A 120 -19.20 4.76 1.58
CA GLY A 120 -18.66 5.78 0.67
C GLY A 120 -17.24 5.48 0.20
N TYR A 121 -16.88 4.21 -0.06
CA TYR A 121 -15.56 3.89 -0.60
C TYR A 121 -15.62 2.97 -1.83
N ILE A 122 -14.56 3.05 -2.63
CA ILE A 122 -14.23 2.11 -3.70
C ILE A 122 -12.75 1.71 -3.60
N ARG A 123 -12.47 0.41 -3.64
CA ARG A 123 -11.13 -0.16 -3.66
C ARG A 123 -10.83 -0.76 -5.02
N VAL A 124 -9.66 -0.43 -5.56
CA VAL A 124 -9.18 -0.94 -6.83
C VAL A 124 -7.78 -1.51 -6.72
N SER A 125 -7.47 -2.43 -7.64
CA SER A 125 -6.12 -2.89 -7.95
C SER A 125 -5.69 -2.36 -9.29
N THR A 126 -4.43 -1.96 -9.40
CA THR A 126 -3.81 -1.47 -10.63
C THR A 126 -2.38 -1.98 -10.73
N ILE A 127 -1.76 -1.82 -11.88
CA ILE A 127 -0.37 -2.17 -12.13
C ILE A 127 0.44 -0.91 -12.46
N LEU A 128 1.52 -0.72 -11.73
CA LEU A 128 2.57 0.25 -12.03
C LEU A 128 3.74 -0.51 -12.67
N ALA A 129 4.06 -0.19 -13.92
CA ALA A 129 5.13 -0.85 -14.67
C ALA A 129 6.49 -0.72 -13.97
N ASN A 130 7.29 -1.80 -13.95
CA ASN A 130 8.52 -1.91 -13.15
C ASN A 130 9.51 -0.78 -13.38
N GLN A 131 9.63 -0.30 -14.61
CA GLN A 131 10.52 0.80 -14.99
C GLN A 131 10.19 2.13 -14.27
N TYR A 132 8.99 2.27 -13.73
CA TYR A 132 8.54 3.48 -13.03
C TYR A 132 8.49 3.31 -11.51
N VAL A 133 8.59 2.08 -10.97
CA VAL A 133 8.39 1.82 -9.53
C VAL A 133 9.31 2.65 -8.67
N GLU A 134 10.63 2.61 -8.92
CA GLU A 134 11.61 3.40 -8.16
C GLU A 134 11.34 4.89 -8.26
N LYS A 135 11.10 5.38 -9.48
CA LYS A 135 10.88 6.79 -9.76
C LYS A 135 9.64 7.33 -9.05
N VAL A 136 8.53 6.58 -9.10
CA VAL A 136 7.27 6.95 -8.44
C VAL A 136 7.42 6.92 -6.92
N LEU A 137 7.99 5.86 -6.35
CA LEU A 137 8.19 5.78 -4.90
C LEU A 137 9.10 6.90 -4.39
N LYS A 138 10.18 7.21 -5.10
CA LYS A 138 11.07 8.32 -4.75
C LYS A 138 10.34 9.66 -4.82
N ALA A 139 9.60 9.93 -5.88
CA ALA A 139 8.84 11.16 -6.06
C ALA A 139 7.72 11.32 -5.00
N LEU A 140 7.05 10.23 -4.62
CA LEU A 140 6.09 10.23 -3.52
C LEU A 140 6.74 10.58 -2.18
N HIS A 141 7.93 10.01 -1.89
CA HIS A 141 8.68 10.33 -0.67
C HIS A 141 9.12 11.79 -0.63
N GLU A 142 9.58 12.34 -1.75
CA GLU A 142 10.05 13.73 -1.88
C GLU A 142 8.90 14.75 -2.01
N SER A 143 7.63 14.32 -1.99
CA SER A 143 6.43 15.16 -2.20
C SER A 143 6.36 15.83 -3.58
N ASN A 144 6.98 15.24 -4.56
CA ASN A 144 7.03 15.74 -5.95
C ASN A 144 6.10 14.94 -6.88
N CYS A 145 5.13 14.21 -6.33
CA CYS A 145 4.24 13.33 -7.07
C CYS A 145 2.80 13.50 -6.61
N VAL A 146 1.91 13.53 -7.57
CA VAL A 146 0.46 13.60 -7.36
C VAL A 146 -0.18 12.36 -7.97
N LEU A 147 -1.06 11.68 -7.24
CA LEU A 147 -1.95 10.66 -7.80
C LEU A 147 -3.20 11.35 -8.35
N SER A 148 -3.40 11.29 -9.65
CA SER A 148 -4.59 11.79 -10.34
C SER A 148 -5.53 10.63 -10.66
N ILE A 149 -6.78 10.72 -10.25
CA ILE A 149 -7.81 9.69 -10.48
C ILE A 149 -8.94 10.30 -11.27
N THR A 150 -9.27 9.69 -12.41
CA THR A 150 -10.43 10.03 -13.22
C THR A 150 -11.56 9.05 -12.91
N PHE A 151 -12.74 9.58 -12.67
CA PHE A 151 -13.96 8.81 -12.40
C PHE A 151 -14.86 8.74 -13.64
N ASP A 152 -15.75 7.78 -13.66
CA ASP A 152 -16.71 7.53 -14.76
C ASP A 152 -17.69 8.67 -15.02
N ASP A 153 -17.84 9.60 -14.06
CA ASP A 153 -18.59 10.85 -14.24
C ASP A 153 -17.77 11.98 -14.90
N GLY A 154 -16.52 11.67 -15.32
CA GLY A 154 -15.58 12.61 -15.91
C GLY A 154 -14.89 13.52 -14.90
N SER A 155 -15.18 13.42 -13.59
CA SER A 155 -14.50 14.19 -12.58
C SER A 155 -13.08 13.68 -12.32
N ILE A 156 -12.17 14.60 -12.01
CA ILE A 156 -10.77 14.29 -11.68
C ILE A 156 -10.49 14.75 -10.26
N GLN A 157 -9.83 13.90 -9.48
CA GLN A 157 -9.32 14.24 -8.16
C GLN A 157 -7.83 13.93 -8.05
N SER A 158 -7.10 14.85 -7.40
CA SER A 158 -5.66 14.76 -7.19
C SER A 158 -5.35 14.60 -5.71
N PHE A 159 -4.36 13.74 -5.41
CA PHE A 159 -3.96 13.38 -4.05
C PHE A 159 -2.45 13.44 -3.89
N VAL A 160 -2.01 13.96 -2.73
CA VAL A 160 -0.60 14.08 -2.36
C VAL A 160 -0.27 13.17 -1.18
N ALA A 161 0.95 12.65 -1.14
CA ALA A 161 1.39 11.75 -0.08
C ALA A 161 1.43 12.44 1.28
N SER A 162 0.79 11.85 2.30
CA SER A 162 0.94 12.26 3.70
C SER A 162 2.32 11.89 4.25
N ASP A 163 2.70 12.47 5.38
CA ASP A 163 3.98 12.15 6.04
C ASP A 163 4.06 10.69 6.51
N ASP A 164 2.92 10.05 6.81
CA ASP A 164 2.86 8.63 7.14
C ASP A 164 3.24 7.77 5.93
N LEU A 165 2.68 8.04 4.74
CA LEU A 165 3.04 7.31 3.52
C LEU A 165 4.52 7.51 3.16
N LYS A 166 5.03 8.74 3.23
CA LYS A 166 6.46 9.05 2.99
C LYS A 166 7.38 8.27 3.92
N THR A 167 7.00 8.17 5.21
CA THR A 167 7.77 7.38 6.20
C THR A 167 7.78 5.90 5.86
N ARG A 168 6.67 5.34 5.38
CA ARG A 168 6.59 3.93 4.94
C ARG A 168 7.49 3.67 3.73
N ILE A 169 7.49 4.57 2.76
CA ILE A 169 8.34 4.47 1.57
C ILE A 169 9.82 4.55 1.96
N LEU A 170 10.20 5.48 2.85
CA LEU A 170 11.57 5.59 3.35
C LEU A 170 12.03 4.31 4.06
N GLU A 171 11.16 3.68 4.87
CA GLU A 171 11.46 2.40 5.50
C GLU A 171 11.71 1.29 4.45
N ALA A 172 10.96 1.30 3.35
CA ALA A 172 11.16 0.33 2.26
C ALA A 172 12.53 0.50 1.59
N PHE A 173 13.03 1.73 1.43
CA PHE A 173 14.36 1.99 0.87
C PHE A 173 15.51 1.61 1.81
N SER A 174 15.24 1.50 3.12
CA SER A 174 16.26 1.16 4.13
C SER A 174 16.42 -0.36 4.37
N LYS A 175 15.54 -1.18 3.83
CA LYS A 175 15.56 -2.65 3.92
C LYS A 175 16.26 -3.31 2.74
#